data_28e5a3087e8135431ba0fd1ea4cf7d59
#
_entry.id   28e5a3087e8135431ba0fd1ea4cf7d59
#
_cell.length_a   1.000
_cell.length_b   1.000
_cell.length_c   1.000
_cell.angle_alpha   90.00
_cell.angle_beta   90.00
_cell.angle_gamma   90.00
#
_symmetry.space_group_name_H-M   'P 1'
#
loop_
_entity.id
_entity.type
_entity.pdbx_description
1 polymer ?
#
loop_
_entity_poly.entity_id
_entity_poly.type
_entity_poly.pdbx_seq_one_letter_code
_entity_poly.pdbx_strand_id
1 'polypeptide(L)'
;MKRILVFCAAALALVGCCKTQEQPKGITETLLLNDYRPVNVNNIPQTFVEKAKYPVIDMHSHDYIAAPEEVDAWVEAMDRCGVEQTHIMHCSWIGKPFEEVMAPYAKYGDRFKFWCSLDYTQMLKDGSADECIAYLEKCHEMGAVGVGEMGDKGQGDLYARPTEGYGLHIDDPRLKPVWAKCAELKMPINIHVGEPYWMYLPQDATNDGLPNGAVWHVDTTAADCLGYEGLMVTFENALRENPATIFIACHYLNMNQDLPRLGAMLDKYPNMYIDISARVAEAAQTPRATREFLIKYQDRVLFGTDNGMSAQMY
;
A
#
# COMPACT_ATOMS: atom_id res chain seq x y z
N MET A 1 -28.89 -73.25 63.73
CA MET A 1 -29.67 -72.16 63.06
C MET A 1 -29.00 -70.89 63.43
N LYS A 2 -28.29 -70.35 62.46
CA LYS A 2 -27.50 -69.10 62.59
C LYS A 2 -28.27 -67.96 62.00
N ARG A 3 -28.53 -66.89 62.76
CA ARG A 3 -29.16 -65.65 62.33
C ARG A 3 -28.08 -64.76 61.71
N ILE A 4 -28.30 -64.31 60.47
CA ILE A 4 -27.46 -63.35 59.81
C ILE A 4 -28.13 -62.00 60.05
N LEU A 5 -27.41 -61.06 60.68
CA LEU A 5 -27.77 -59.63 60.76
C LEU A 5 -27.26 -58.95 59.55
N VAL A 6 -28.15 -58.29 58.81
CA VAL A 6 -27.81 -57.40 57.74
C VAL A 6 -27.70 -55.98 58.30
N PHE A 7 -26.50 -55.40 58.24
CA PHE A 7 -26.29 -53.97 58.51
C PHE A 7 -26.46 -53.18 57.22
N CYS A 8 -27.50 -52.38 57.18
CA CYS A 8 -27.62 -51.33 56.15
C CYS A 8 -26.81 -50.10 56.57
N ALA A 9 -25.70 -49.87 55.91
CA ALA A 9 -24.93 -48.63 56.02
C ALA A 9 -25.50 -47.57 55.03
N ALA A 10 -26.17 -46.54 55.57
CA ALA A 10 -26.59 -45.42 54.80
C ALA A 10 -25.38 -44.49 54.57
N ALA A 11 -24.85 -44.45 53.35
CA ALA A 11 -23.83 -43.46 52.94
C ALA A 11 -24.51 -42.13 52.61
N LEU A 12 -24.39 -41.16 53.52
CA LEU A 12 -24.71 -39.78 53.21
C LEU A 12 -23.64 -39.26 52.25
N ALA A 13 -23.97 -39.04 50.96
CA ALA A 13 -23.15 -38.30 50.04
C ALA A 13 -23.25 -36.80 50.36
N LEU A 14 -22.24 -36.28 51.01
CA LEU A 14 -22.00 -34.86 51.11
C LEU A 14 -21.54 -34.38 49.75
N VAL A 15 -22.46 -33.84 48.94
CA VAL A 15 -22.14 -33.05 47.76
C VAL A 15 -21.65 -31.68 48.24
N GLY A 16 -20.36 -31.62 48.54
CA GLY A 16 -19.68 -30.35 48.74
C GLY A 16 -19.67 -29.57 47.41
N CYS A 17 -20.44 -28.49 47.31
CA CYS A 17 -20.22 -27.48 46.29
C CYS A 17 -18.79 -26.95 46.45
N CYS A 18 -17.81 -27.57 45.78
CA CYS A 18 -16.56 -26.91 45.51
C CYS A 18 -16.88 -25.75 44.55
N LYS A 19 -17.07 -24.54 45.08
CA LYS A 19 -16.87 -23.35 44.30
C LYS A 19 -15.40 -23.38 43.87
N THR A 20 -15.13 -23.71 42.63
CA THR A 20 -13.83 -23.47 42.00
C THR A 20 -13.56 -21.98 42.17
N GLN A 21 -12.69 -21.62 43.10
CA GLN A 21 -12.14 -20.25 43.14
C GLN A 21 -11.42 -20.07 41.82
N GLU A 22 -11.94 -19.18 40.97
CA GLU A 22 -11.20 -18.78 39.79
C GLU A 22 -9.85 -18.26 40.26
N GLN A 23 -8.79 -18.86 39.77
CA GLN A 23 -7.43 -18.39 40.01
C GLN A 23 -7.36 -16.96 39.46
N PRO A 24 -6.70 -16.02 40.15
CA PRO A 24 -6.53 -14.67 39.63
C PRO A 24 -5.83 -14.73 38.28
N LYS A 25 -6.41 -14.07 37.29
CA LYS A 25 -5.85 -14.01 35.92
C LYS A 25 -4.43 -13.44 35.98
N GLY A 26 -3.51 -14.08 35.28
CA GLY A 26 -2.14 -13.64 35.16
C GLY A 26 -2.02 -12.37 34.32
N ILE A 27 -0.85 -11.72 34.36
CA ILE A 27 -0.57 -10.52 33.57
C ILE A 27 -0.77 -10.76 32.06
N THR A 28 -0.48 -11.95 31.59
CA THR A 28 -0.65 -12.35 30.18
C THR A 28 -2.12 -12.46 29.74
N GLU A 29 -3.03 -12.58 30.70
CA GLU A 29 -4.47 -12.66 30.43
C GLU A 29 -5.18 -11.30 30.61
N THR A 30 -4.52 -10.35 31.24
CA THR A 30 -5.12 -9.05 31.62
C THR A 30 -4.49 -7.86 30.94
N LEU A 31 -3.24 -8.00 30.49
CA LEU A 31 -2.53 -6.92 29.78
C LEU A 31 -3.14 -6.77 28.38
N LEU A 32 -3.65 -5.60 28.09
CA LEU A 32 -4.15 -5.28 26.76
C LEU A 32 -2.98 -5.09 25.79
N LEU A 33 -3.18 -5.48 24.53
CA LEU A 33 -2.18 -5.28 23.48
C LEU A 33 -1.77 -3.81 23.37
N ASN A 34 -2.71 -2.89 23.58
CA ASN A 34 -2.46 -1.45 23.60
C ASN A 34 -1.52 -0.98 24.70
N ASP A 35 -1.37 -1.76 25.78
CA ASP A 35 -0.52 -1.46 26.94
C ASP A 35 0.80 -2.26 26.91
N TYR A 36 0.92 -3.22 25.97
CA TYR A 36 2.12 -4.01 25.81
C TYR A 36 3.24 -3.20 25.17
N ARG A 37 4.29 -2.94 25.95
CA ARG A 37 5.46 -2.15 25.53
C ARG A 37 6.74 -2.94 25.83
N PRO A 38 7.04 -3.98 25.00
CA PRO A 38 8.22 -4.80 25.24
C PRO A 38 9.50 -3.98 25.04
N VAL A 39 10.46 -4.19 25.93
CA VAL A 39 11.82 -3.68 25.78
C VAL A 39 12.69 -4.81 25.23
N ASN A 40 13.33 -4.57 24.08
CA ASN A 40 14.23 -5.54 23.49
C ASN A 40 15.48 -5.73 24.38
N VAL A 41 15.69 -6.95 24.82
CA VAL A 41 16.84 -7.32 25.66
C VAL A 41 18.02 -7.90 24.85
N ASN A 42 17.87 -8.08 23.55
CA ASN A 42 18.94 -8.59 22.70
C ASN A 42 20.02 -7.51 22.51
N ASN A 43 21.23 -7.84 22.86
CA ASN A 43 22.40 -6.99 22.62
C ASN A 43 22.98 -7.32 21.25
N ILE A 44 22.40 -6.72 20.20
CA ILE A 44 22.88 -6.86 18.82
C ILE A 44 23.55 -5.56 18.37
N PRO A 45 24.60 -5.63 17.55
CA PRO A 45 25.20 -4.44 16.97
C PRO A 45 24.16 -3.65 16.17
N GLN A 46 24.12 -2.34 16.39
CA GLN A 46 23.30 -1.43 15.61
C GLN A 46 24.18 -0.71 14.59
N THR A 47 23.71 -0.66 13.35
CA THR A 47 24.34 0.14 12.30
C THR A 47 23.47 1.36 12.07
N PHE A 48 24.06 2.52 12.25
CA PHE A 48 23.43 3.79 11.89
C PHE A 48 23.91 4.19 10.49
N VAL A 49 22.95 4.38 9.57
CA VAL A 49 23.21 4.80 8.20
C VAL A 49 22.66 6.21 8.04
N GLU A 50 23.56 7.20 8.06
CA GLU A 50 23.17 8.62 7.96
C GLU A 50 22.83 9.02 6.52
N LYS A 51 23.48 8.37 5.54
CA LYS A 51 23.38 8.74 4.14
C LYS A 51 23.43 7.51 3.25
N ALA A 52 22.67 7.51 2.20
CA ALA A 52 22.74 6.49 1.16
C ALA A 52 24.14 6.44 0.53
N LYS A 53 24.63 5.23 0.25
CA LYS A 53 25.95 5.01 -0.38
C LYS A 53 26.01 5.54 -1.82
N TYR A 54 24.91 5.47 -2.52
CA TYR A 54 24.75 5.95 -3.89
C TYR A 54 23.62 6.98 -3.93
N PRO A 55 23.62 7.90 -4.91
CA PRO A 55 22.48 8.80 -5.12
C PRO A 55 21.17 8.01 -5.24
N VAL A 56 20.15 8.45 -4.53
CA VAL A 56 18.84 7.79 -4.48
C VAL A 56 17.82 8.63 -5.22
N ILE A 57 16.97 7.98 -5.99
CA ILE A 57 15.73 8.55 -6.52
C ILE A 57 14.58 7.98 -5.71
N ASP A 58 13.82 8.87 -5.06
CA ASP A 58 12.56 8.53 -4.42
C ASP A 58 11.45 8.59 -5.46
N MET A 59 10.99 7.42 -5.91
CA MET A 59 10.03 7.29 -7.01
C MET A 59 8.57 7.45 -6.59
N HIS A 60 8.30 7.66 -5.29
CA HIS A 60 6.95 7.74 -4.77
C HIS A 60 6.88 8.63 -3.53
N SER A 61 6.46 9.85 -3.71
CA SER A 61 6.17 10.84 -2.67
C SER A 61 4.94 11.66 -3.05
N HIS A 62 4.44 12.47 -2.12
CA HIS A 62 3.23 13.26 -2.31
C HIS A 62 3.40 14.73 -1.96
N ASP A 63 2.59 15.61 -2.58
CA ASP A 63 2.55 17.05 -2.29
C ASP A 63 1.71 17.34 -1.05
N TYR A 64 2.28 17.09 0.15
CA TYR A 64 1.64 17.39 1.43
C TYR A 64 2.19 18.65 2.10
N ILE A 65 2.88 19.52 1.36
CA ILE A 65 3.37 20.79 1.89
C ILE A 65 2.18 21.70 2.25
N ALA A 66 2.27 22.32 3.42
CA ALA A 66 1.32 23.35 3.85
C ALA A 66 1.76 24.75 3.38
N ALA A 67 3.06 24.96 3.18
CA ALA A 67 3.63 26.22 2.76
C ALA A 67 4.85 26.00 1.85
N PRO A 68 5.12 26.88 0.86
CA PRO A 68 6.24 26.75 -0.07
C PRO A 68 7.62 26.64 0.59
N GLU A 69 7.78 27.22 1.79
CA GLU A 69 9.03 27.19 2.56
C GLU A 69 9.39 25.80 3.06
N GLU A 70 8.40 24.90 3.17
CA GLU A 70 8.62 23.51 3.57
C GLU A 70 9.40 22.73 2.52
N VAL A 71 9.36 23.14 1.25
CA VAL A 71 10.16 22.53 0.19
C VAL A 71 11.66 22.74 0.45
N ASP A 72 12.04 23.85 1.05
CA ASP A 72 13.43 24.15 1.41
C ASP A 72 13.95 23.12 2.43
N ALA A 73 13.16 22.87 3.49
CA ALA A 73 13.49 21.88 4.49
C ALA A 73 13.48 20.44 3.93
N TRP A 74 12.62 20.17 2.95
CA TRP A 74 12.61 18.88 2.24
C TRP A 74 13.92 18.67 1.47
N VAL A 75 14.36 19.68 0.71
CA VAL A 75 15.63 19.62 -0.02
C VAL A 75 16.82 19.46 0.92
N GLU A 76 16.83 20.15 2.07
CA GLU A 76 17.87 19.95 3.10
C GLU A 76 17.89 18.50 3.62
N ALA A 77 16.71 17.89 3.82
CA ALA A 77 16.61 16.49 4.23
C ALA A 77 17.12 15.54 3.13
N MET A 78 16.75 15.79 1.87
CA MET A 78 17.25 15.04 0.71
C MET A 78 18.77 15.07 0.65
N ASP A 79 19.38 16.25 0.77
CA ASP A 79 20.85 16.43 0.72
C ASP A 79 21.55 15.69 1.86
N ARG A 80 20.99 15.77 3.05
CA ARG A 80 21.49 15.06 4.23
C ARG A 80 21.51 13.55 4.03
N CYS A 81 20.43 12.99 3.48
CA CYS A 81 20.23 11.56 3.32
C CYS A 81 20.77 10.99 1.99
N GLY A 82 21.15 11.84 1.04
CA GLY A 82 21.66 11.42 -0.27
C GLY A 82 20.58 11.09 -1.28
N VAL A 83 19.39 11.71 -1.13
CA VAL A 83 18.32 11.65 -2.12
C VAL A 83 18.58 12.74 -3.17
N GLU A 84 18.81 12.31 -4.40
CA GLU A 84 19.13 13.21 -5.51
C GLU A 84 17.86 13.80 -6.14
N GLN A 85 16.82 12.99 -6.26
CA GLN A 85 15.58 13.34 -6.91
C GLN A 85 14.39 12.68 -6.22
N THR A 86 13.26 13.40 -6.19
CA THR A 86 12.00 12.92 -5.64
C THR A 86 10.89 13.08 -6.69
N HIS A 87 10.08 12.05 -6.85
CA HIS A 87 8.92 12.03 -7.71
C HIS A 87 7.66 12.31 -6.90
N ILE A 88 6.96 13.38 -7.25
CA ILE A 88 5.73 13.82 -6.61
C ILE A 88 4.55 13.22 -7.36
N MET A 89 3.82 12.33 -6.71
CA MET A 89 2.57 11.79 -7.21
C MET A 89 1.44 12.79 -6.98
N HIS A 90 0.69 13.08 -8.03
CA HIS A 90 -0.47 13.96 -7.92
C HIS A 90 -1.60 13.19 -7.24
N CYS A 91 -1.73 13.38 -5.93
CA CYS A 91 -2.83 12.81 -5.18
C CYS A 91 -4.15 13.37 -5.64
N SER A 92 -4.98 12.49 -6.13
CA SER A 92 -6.28 12.84 -6.65
C SER A 92 -7.20 13.51 -5.61
N TRP A 93 -7.08 13.21 -4.32
CA TRP A 93 -7.93 13.81 -3.28
C TRP A 93 -7.57 15.25 -2.87
N ILE A 94 -6.38 15.76 -3.25
CA ILE A 94 -5.97 17.11 -2.88
C ILE A 94 -6.72 18.19 -3.69
N GLY A 95 -7.15 17.86 -4.92
CA GLY A 95 -7.97 18.72 -5.76
C GLY A 95 -7.28 19.96 -6.32
N LYS A 96 -5.95 20.03 -6.24
CA LYS A 96 -5.16 21.11 -6.85
C LYS A 96 -5.00 20.89 -8.35
N PRO A 97 -5.08 21.91 -9.20
CA PRO A 97 -4.62 21.85 -10.58
C PRO A 97 -3.15 21.42 -10.67
N PHE A 98 -2.78 20.71 -11.74
CA PHE A 98 -1.43 20.17 -11.89
C PHE A 98 -0.34 21.26 -11.84
N GLU A 99 -0.58 22.39 -12.46
CA GLU A 99 0.33 23.55 -12.44
C GLU A 99 0.54 24.13 -11.02
N GLU A 100 -0.48 24.09 -10.17
CA GLU A 100 -0.37 24.54 -8.78
C GLU A 100 0.44 23.58 -7.91
N VAL A 101 0.43 22.29 -8.23
CA VAL A 101 1.27 21.30 -7.56
C VAL A 101 2.74 21.57 -7.84
N MET A 102 3.10 21.91 -9.09
CA MET A 102 4.49 22.11 -9.49
C MET A 102 5.10 23.44 -9.00
N ALA A 103 4.28 24.47 -8.84
CA ALA A 103 4.75 25.83 -8.60
C ALA A 103 5.69 26.01 -7.38
N PRO A 104 5.44 25.42 -6.19
CA PRO A 104 6.32 25.57 -5.04
C PRO A 104 7.73 24.99 -5.24
N TYR A 105 7.87 24.01 -6.13
CA TYR A 105 9.11 23.26 -6.35
C TYR A 105 9.96 23.83 -7.50
N ALA A 106 9.43 24.79 -8.28
CA ALA A 106 10.03 25.26 -9.52
C ALA A 106 11.49 25.74 -9.36
N LYS A 107 11.85 26.35 -8.22
CA LYS A 107 13.20 26.85 -7.96
C LYS A 107 14.27 25.74 -7.82
N TYR A 108 13.84 24.50 -7.62
CA TYR A 108 14.76 23.37 -7.44
C TYR A 108 14.98 22.54 -8.71
N GLY A 109 14.32 22.89 -9.81
CA GLY A 109 14.53 22.26 -11.12
C GLY A 109 14.37 20.74 -11.09
N ASP A 110 15.41 20.03 -11.51
CA ASP A 110 15.37 18.57 -11.65
C ASP A 110 15.36 17.78 -10.34
N ARG A 111 15.40 18.45 -9.19
CA ARG A 111 15.28 17.74 -7.88
C ARG A 111 13.91 17.11 -7.69
N PHE A 112 12.88 17.62 -8.38
CA PHE A 112 11.52 17.11 -8.32
C PHE A 112 11.00 16.78 -9.72
N LYS A 113 10.31 15.65 -9.82
CA LYS A 113 9.55 15.24 -11.01
C LYS A 113 8.10 15.05 -10.61
N PHE A 114 7.19 15.33 -11.55
CA PHE A 114 5.77 15.36 -11.24
C PHE A 114 5.02 14.34 -12.08
N TRP A 115 4.08 13.65 -11.43
CA TRP A 115 3.16 12.71 -12.04
C TRP A 115 1.78 13.34 -12.04
N CYS A 116 1.05 13.25 -13.13
CA CYS A 116 -0.29 13.80 -13.22
C CYS A 116 -1.35 12.76 -12.85
N SER A 117 -2.54 13.25 -12.53
CA SER A 117 -3.76 12.43 -12.45
C SER A 117 -4.44 12.35 -13.82
N LEU A 118 -5.63 11.74 -13.87
CA LEU A 118 -6.47 11.67 -15.07
C LEU A 118 -7.83 12.31 -14.81
N ASP A 119 -8.46 12.83 -15.85
CA ASP A 119 -9.83 13.32 -15.82
C ASP A 119 -10.77 12.36 -16.54
N TYR A 120 -11.63 11.68 -15.78
CA TYR A 120 -12.61 10.71 -16.28
C TYR A 120 -13.98 11.31 -16.57
N THR A 121 -14.16 12.64 -16.42
CA THR A 121 -15.51 13.28 -16.47
C THR A 121 -16.28 12.91 -17.72
N GLN A 122 -15.66 12.98 -18.89
CA GLN A 122 -16.33 12.65 -20.15
C GLN A 122 -16.50 11.14 -20.31
N MET A 123 -15.50 10.36 -19.96
CA MET A 123 -15.57 8.90 -20.02
C MET A 123 -16.73 8.34 -19.20
N LEU A 124 -17.02 8.94 -18.05
CA LEU A 124 -18.16 8.54 -17.20
C LEU A 124 -19.50 8.93 -17.79
N LYS A 125 -19.57 9.95 -18.66
CA LYS A 125 -20.81 10.41 -19.29
C LYS A 125 -21.18 9.62 -20.54
N ASP A 126 -20.24 9.42 -21.46
CA ASP A 126 -20.51 8.86 -22.78
C ASP A 126 -19.53 7.75 -23.21
N GLY A 127 -18.58 7.40 -22.34
CA GLY A 127 -17.57 6.37 -22.59
C GLY A 127 -16.39 6.80 -23.45
N SER A 128 -16.31 8.10 -23.88
CA SER A 128 -15.18 8.62 -24.67
C SER A 128 -13.95 8.82 -23.80
N ALA A 129 -12.79 8.45 -24.34
CA ALA A 129 -11.48 8.70 -23.73
C ALA A 129 -10.84 10.02 -24.18
N ASP A 130 -11.46 10.76 -25.09
CA ASP A 130 -10.81 11.87 -25.81
C ASP A 130 -10.41 13.01 -24.87
N GLU A 131 -11.29 13.44 -23.94
CA GLU A 131 -10.94 14.49 -22.98
C GLU A 131 -9.89 14.04 -21.96
N CYS A 132 -9.93 12.77 -21.55
CA CYS A 132 -8.91 12.18 -20.68
C CYS A 132 -7.52 12.18 -21.36
N ILE A 133 -7.49 11.83 -22.64
CA ILE A 133 -6.26 11.87 -23.47
C ILE A 133 -5.78 13.30 -23.64
N ALA A 134 -6.67 14.24 -23.95
CA ALA A 134 -6.31 15.65 -24.10
C ALA A 134 -5.74 16.24 -22.80
N TYR A 135 -6.31 15.88 -21.65
CA TYR A 135 -5.79 16.30 -20.35
C TYR A 135 -4.39 15.70 -20.08
N LEU A 136 -4.19 14.40 -20.39
CA LEU A 136 -2.91 13.73 -20.27
C LEU A 136 -1.83 14.41 -21.15
N GLU A 137 -2.14 14.72 -22.42
CA GLU A 137 -1.25 15.43 -23.34
C GLU A 137 -0.87 16.81 -22.79
N LYS A 138 -1.86 17.57 -22.29
CA LYS A 138 -1.61 18.86 -21.63
C LYS A 138 -0.66 18.73 -20.44
N CYS A 139 -0.86 17.74 -19.57
CA CYS A 139 0.03 17.52 -18.43
C CYS A 139 1.43 17.13 -18.88
N HIS A 140 1.55 16.31 -19.91
CA HIS A 140 2.84 15.95 -20.50
C HIS A 140 3.59 17.18 -21.07
N GLU A 141 2.90 18.06 -21.78
CA GLU A 141 3.47 19.33 -22.27
C GLU A 141 3.94 20.23 -21.13
N MET A 142 3.28 20.20 -19.98
CA MET A 142 3.70 20.91 -18.76
C MET A 142 4.86 20.23 -18.02
N GLY A 143 5.30 19.04 -18.43
CA GLY A 143 6.43 18.33 -17.86
C GLY A 143 6.08 17.17 -16.93
N ALA A 144 4.85 16.67 -16.97
CA ALA A 144 4.50 15.41 -16.29
C ALA A 144 5.32 14.25 -16.87
N VAL A 145 5.88 13.42 -15.98
CA VAL A 145 6.73 12.27 -16.35
C VAL A 145 6.02 10.92 -16.26
N GLY A 146 4.81 10.89 -15.75
CA GLY A 146 4.00 9.69 -15.59
C GLY A 146 2.59 10.04 -15.09
N VAL A 147 1.77 9.01 -14.90
CA VAL A 147 0.41 9.10 -14.32
C VAL A 147 0.42 8.42 -12.98
N GLY A 148 -0.03 9.09 -11.93
CA GLY A 148 -0.12 8.50 -10.59
C GLY A 148 -0.08 9.53 -9.44
N GLU A 149 -0.35 9.10 -8.27
CA GLU A 149 -0.76 7.74 -7.89
C GLU A 149 -2.23 7.53 -8.27
N MET A 150 -2.51 6.49 -9.02
CA MET A 150 -3.87 6.02 -9.23
C MET A 150 -4.22 5.00 -8.14
N GLY A 151 -5.51 4.88 -7.80
CA GLY A 151 -5.93 3.89 -6.82
C GLY A 151 -7.09 3.04 -7.34
N ASP A 152 -6.93 1.72 -7.32
CA ASP A 152 -8.01 0.76 -7.52
C ASP A 152 -8.12 -0.12 -6.27
N LYS A 153 -9.04 0.24 -5.39
CA LYS A 153 -9.25 -0.46 -4.11
C LYS A 153 -10.36 -1.50 -4.18
N GLY A 154 -10.90 -1.76 -5.37
CA GLY A 154 -11.83 -2.85 -5.62
C GLY A 154 -13.29 -2.53 -5.34
N GLN A 155 -13.62 -1.29 -5.11
CA GLN A 155 -15.01 -0.82 -4.87
C GLN A 155 -15.62 -0.15 -6.10
N GLY A 156 -15.06 -0.36 -7.29
CA GLY A 156 -15.47 0.31 -8.51
C GLY A 156 -15.07 1.79 -8.58
N ASP A 157 -14.12 2.18 -7.78
CA ASP A 157 -13.62 3.54 -7.63
C ASP A 157 -12.16 3.65 -8.09
N LEU A 158 -11.94 3.55 -9.39
CA LEU A 158 -10.65 3.95 -9.95
C LEU A 158 -10.51 5.47 -9.76
N TYR A 159 -9.86 5.87 -8.67
CA TYR A 159 -9.78 7.28 -8.34
C TYR A 159 -8.54 7.93 -8.94
N ALA A 160 -8.75 9.09 -9.50
CA ALA A 160 -7.74 10.04 -9.91
C ALA A 160 -8.38 11.42 -9.95
N ARG A 161 -7.62 12.48 -9.69
CA ARG A 161 -8.17 13.82 -9.77
C ARG A 161 -7.89 14.43 -11.14
N PRO A 162 -8.75 15.32 -11.58
CA PRO A 162 -9.81 16.04 -10.85
C PRO A 162 -11.09 15.23 -10.59
N THR A 163 -11.27 14.08 -11.18
CA THR A 163 -12.54 13.30 -11.11
C THR A 163 -12.31 11.89 -10.60
N GLU A 164 -13.16 11.43 -9.70
CA GLU A 164 -13.24 10.02 -9.31
C GLU A 164 -13.82 9.18 -10.46
N GLY A 165 -13.25 7.99 -10.65
CA GLY A 165 -13.63 7.07 -11.72
C GLY A 165 -14.59 5.97 -11.22
N TYR A 166 -15.79 6.32 -10.77
CA TYR A 166 -16.75 5.35 -10.28
C TYR A 166 -17.13 4.30 -11.33
N GLY A 167 -17.16 3.04 -10.92
CA GLY A 167 -17.43 1.89 -11.78
C GLY A 167 -16.31 1.58 -12.77
N LEU A 168 -15.12 2.11 -12.57
CA LEU A 168 -13.93 1.80 -13.35
C LEU A 168 -12.98 0.93 -12.53
N HIS A 169 -12.40 -0.05 -13.18
CA HIS A 169 -11.22 -0.79 -12.73
C HIS A 169 -10.10 -0.64 -13.75
N ILE A 170 -8.87 -0.94 -13.38
CA ILE A 170 -7.68 -0.70 -14.21
C ILE A 170 -7.75 -1.40 -15.57
N ASP A 171 -8.50 -2.48 -15.71
CA ASP A 171 -8.71 -3.23 -16.96
C ASP A 171 -9.97 -2.82 -17.74
N ASP A 172 -10.66 -1.76 -17.32
CA ASP A 172 -11.83 -1.28 -18.05
C ASP A 172 -11.47 -0.96 -19.52
N PRO A 173 -12.20 -1.52 -20.49
CA PRO A 173 -11.86 -1.36 -21.92
C PRO A 173 -11.90 0.10 -22.40
N ARG A 174 -12.62 1.00 -21.71
CA ARG A 174 -12.64 2.44 -22.01
C ARG A 174 -11.28 3.11 -21.75
N LEU A 175 -10.47 2.55 -20.84
CA LEU A 175 -9.14 3.04 -20.50
C LEU A 175 -8.06 2.63 -21.50
N LYS A 176 -8.31 1.63 -22.34
CA LYS A 176 -7.32 1.12 -23.28
C LYS A 176 -6.71 2.19 -24.20
N PRO A 177 -7.46 3.15 -24.77
CA PRO A 177 -6.88 4.25 -25.53
C PRO A 177 -5.97 5.15 -24.69
N VAL A 178 -6.31 5.36 -23.40
CA VAL A 178 -5.50 6.16 -22.46
C VAL A 178 -4.18 5.46 -22.19
N TRP A 179 -4.20 4.13 -21.92
CA TRP A 179 -2.97 3.35 -21.71
C TRP A 179 -2.07 3.34 -22.94
N ALA A 180 -2.66 3.24 -24.13
CA ALA A 180 -1.90 3.34 -25.38
C ALA A 180 -1.24 4.73 -25.54
N LYS A 181 -1.94 5.81 -25.18
CA LYS A 181 -1.38 7.16 -25.16
C LYS A 181 -0.25 7.30 -24.13
N CYS A 182 -0.40 6.75 -22.94
CA CYS A 182 0.67 6.72 -21.94
C CYS A 182 1.94 6.05 -22.50
N ALA A 183 1.79 4.93 -23.23
CA ALA A 183 2.92 4.26 -23.88
C ALA A 183 3.57 5.12 -24.98
N GLU A 184 2.76 5.79 -25.81
CA GLU A 184 3.23 6.73 -26.85
C GLU A 184 4.06 7.87 -26.25
N LEU A 185 3.57 8.48 -25.18
CA LEU A 185 4.23 9.57 -24.47
C LEU A 185 5.36 9.10 -23.55
N LYS A 186 5.58 7.81 -23.41
CA LYS A 186 6.55 7.19 -22.47
C LYS A 186 6.29 7.60 -21.02
N MET A 187 5.04 7.74 -20.65
CA MET A 187 4.58 8.04 -19.31
C MET A 187 4.15 6.73 -18.62
N PRO A 188 4.93 6.18 -17.68
CA PRO A 188 4.51 5.02 -16.91
C PRO A 188 3.31 5.38 -16.01
N ILE A 189 2.59 4.34 -15.59
CA ILE A 189 1.44 4.44 -14.70
C ILE A 189 1.84 3.89 -13.33
N ASN A 190 1.76 4.72 -12.29
CA ASN A 190 1.94 4.29 -10.91
C ASN A 190 0.55 4.08 -10.29
N ILE A 191 0.33 2.88 -9.73
CA ILE A 191 -1.00 2.47 -9.27
C ILE A 191 -0.97 1.70 -7.96
N HIS A 192 -1.81 2.16 -7.02
CA HIS A 192 -2.15 1.49 -5.78
C HIS A 192 -3.27 0.47 -6.04
N VAL A 193 -2.93 -0.80 -6.10
CA VAL A 193 -3.90 -1.89 -6.30
C VAL A 193 -4.23 -2.53 -4.97
N GLY A 194 -5.50 -2.44 -4.57
CA GLY A 194 -5.99 -3.03 -3.33
C GLY A 194 -5.39 -2.41 -2.07
N GLU A 195 -5.56 -3.12 -0.98
CA GLU A 195 -4.93 -2.86 0.32
C GLU A 195 -4.10 -4.10 0.72
N PRO A 196 -3.23 -4.02 1.73
CA PRO A 196 -2.57 -5.21 2.25
C PRO A 196 -3.54 -6.32 2.59
N TYR A 197 -3.16 -7.56 2.33
CA TYR A 197 -4.04 -8.73 2.42
C TYR A 197 -4.83 -8.84 3.73
N TRP A 198 -4.22 -8.42 4.84
CA TRP A 198 -4.84 -8.42 6.18
C TRP A 198 -6.11 -7.54 6.30
N MET A 199 -6.26 -6.54 5.41
CA MET A 199 -7.43 -5.65 5.38
C MET A 199 -8.69 -6.35 4.87
N TYR A 200 -8.51 -7.47 4.15
CA TYR A 200 -9.60 -8.32 3.61
C TYR A 200 -9.96 -9.49 4.52
N LEU A 201 -9.18 -9.74 5.57
CA LEU A 201 -9.42 -10.84 6.51
C LEU A 201 -10.40 -10.41 7.61
N PRO A 202 -11.03 -11.37 8.31
CA PRO A 202 -11.82 -11.05 9.49
C PRO A 202 -11.03 -10.23 10.50
N GLN A 203 -11.67 -9.20 11.06
CA GLN A 203 -11.03 -8.32 12.04
C GLN A 203 -11.19 -8.92 13.45
N ASP A 204 -10.52 -10.03 13.70
CA ASP A 204 -10.58 -10.80 14.95
C ASP A 204 -9.18 -11.23 15.45
N ALA A 205 -9.15 -12.03 16.49
CA ALA A 205 -7.91 -12.50 17.14
C ALA A 205 -7.01 -13.39 16.26
N THR A 206 -7.47 -13.82 15.08
CA THR A 206 -6.71 -14.67 14.14
C THR A 206 -5.99 -13.86 13.06
N ASN A 207 -6.28 -12.58 12.95
CA ASN A 207 -5.66 -11.68 11.99
C ASN A 207 -4.33 -11.14 12.55
N ASP A 208 -3.21 -11.57 12.02
CA ASP A 208 -1.88 -11.14 12.47
C ASP A 208 -1.52 -9.69 12.06
N GLY A 209 -2.26 -9.11 11.12
CA GLY A 209 -2.19 -7.69 10.73
C GLY A 209 -3.28 -6.81 11.38
N LEU A 210 -3.98 -7.28 12.42
CA LEU A 210 -5.13 -6.61 13.03
C LEU A 210 -4.92 -5.12 13.37
N PRO A 211 -3.76 -4.67 13.92
CA PRO A 211 -3.59 -3.25 14.23
C PRO A 211 -3.79 -2.32 13.05
N ASN A 212 -3.32 -2.69 11.86
CA ASN A 212 -3.55 -1.96 10.61
C ASN A 212 -4.88 -2.37 9.96
N GLY A 213 -5.21 -3.67 10.00
CA GLY A 213 -6.43 -4.22 9.44
C GLY A 213 -7.69 -3.54 9.97
N ALA A 214 -7.73 -3.24 11.27
CA ALA A 214 -8.85 -2.55 11.90
C ALA A 214 -9.02 -1.09 11.42
N VAL A 215 -7.94 -0.43 10.99
CA VAL A 215 -7.97 0.96 10.50
C VAL A 215 -8.38 1.03 9.03
N TRP A 216 -7.88 0.10 8.22
CA TRP A 216 -8.00 0.12 6.75
C TRP A 216 -8.86 -1.04 6.22
N HIS A 217 -9.74 -1.58 7.06
CA HIS A 217 -10.59 -2.72 6.71
C HIS A 217 -11.38 -2.46 5.42
N VAL A 218 -11.37 -3.45 4.53
CA VAL A 218 -12.17 -3.46 3.31
C VAL A 218 -13.42 -4.30 3.54
N ASP A 219 -14.59 -3.71 3.41
CA ASP A 219 -15.85 -4.44 3.45
C ASP A 219 -16.05 -5.26 2.18
N THR A 220 -15.64 -6.53 2.25
CA THR A 220 -15.80 -7.48 1.12
C THR A 220 -17.23 -7.94 0.90
N THR A 221 -18.17 -7.53 1.75
CA THR A 221 -19.61 -7.86 1.58
C THR A 221 -20.35 -6.84 0.72
N ALA A 222 -19.74 -5.68 0.44
CA ALA A 222 -20.30 -4.70 -0.47
C ALA A 222 -20.48 -5.29 -1.87
N ALA A 223 -21.63 -5.01 -2.50
CA ALA A 223 -22.04 -5.65 -3.77
C ALA A 223 -21.05 -5.43 -4.92
N ASP A 224 -20.34 -4.30 -4.90
CA ASP A 224 -19.41 -3.89 -5.96
C ASP A 224 -17.93 -4.17 -5.59
N CYS A 225 -17.68 -4.80 -4.43
CA CYS A 225 -16.32 -5.09 -3.99
C CYS A 225 -15.77 -6.34 -4.67
N LEU A 226 -14.72 -6.18 -5.46
CA LEU A 226 -14.01 -7.31 -6.12
C LEU A 226 -13.20 -8.18 -5.14
N GLY A 227 -12.93 -7.66 -3.93
CA GLY A 227 -12.01 -8.30 -3.01
C GLY A 227 -10.57 -8.38 -3.55
N TYR A 228 -9.67 -8.89 -2.73
CA TYR A 228 -8.24 -8.94 -3.05
C TYR A 228 -7.93 -9.71 -4.35
N GLU A 229 -8.47 -10.91 -4.50
CA GLU A 229 -8.19 -11.75 -5.68
C GLU A 229 -8.78 -11.17 -6.97
N GLY A 230 -9.97 -10.55 -6.89
CA GLY A 230 -10.57 -9.88 -8.05
C GLY A 230 -9.70 -8.73 -8.55
N LEU A 231 -9.10 -7.95 -7.64
CA LEU A 231 -8.18 -6.88 -7.98
C LEU A 231 -6.89 -7.39 -8.63
N MET A 232 -6.35 -8.52 -8.17
CA MET A 232 -5.19 -9.12 -8.83
C MET A 232 -5.52 -9.53 -10.27
N VAL A 233 -6.74 -10.04 -10.51
CA VAL A 233 -7.22 -10.40 -11.85
C VAL A 233 -7.33 -9.16 -12.75
N THR A 234 -7.94 -8.07 -12.29
CA THR A 234 -8.07 -6.84 -13.08
C THR A 234 -6.69 -6.27 -13.44
N PHE A 235 -5.76 -6.25 -12.48
CA PHE A 235 -4.41 -5.78 -12.74
C PHE A 235 -3.65 -6.67 -13.74
N GLU A 236 -3.73 -8.00 -13.62
CA GLU A 236 -3.14 -8.91 -14.61
C GLU A 236 -3.76 -8.74 -16.01
N ASN A 237 -5.07 -8.46 -16.10
CA ASN A 237 -5.73 -8.16 -17.36
C ASN A 237 -5.14 -6.89 -17.99
N ALA A 238 -5.01 -5.82 -17.21
CA ALA A 238 -4.42 -4.55 -17.69
C ALA A 238 -3.00 -4.75 -18.23
N LEU A 239 -2.15 -5.48 -17.48
CA LEU A 239 -0.78 -5.81 -17.91
C LEU A 239 -0.75 -6.57 -19.24
N ARG A 240 -1.58 -7.60 -19.36
CA ARG A 240 -1.64 -8.49 -20.54
C ARG A 240 -2.14 -7.74 -21.78
N GLU A 241 -3.16 -6.90 -21.60
CA GLU A 241 -3.82 -6.23 -22.72
C GLU A 241 -3.11 -4.97 -23.21
N ASN A 242 -2.22 -4.42 -22.38
CA ASN A 242 -1.47 -3.21 -22.69
C ASN A 242 0.06 -3.42 -22.55
N PRO A 243 0.67 -4.35 -23.35
CA PRO A 243 2.06 -4.76 -23.17
C PRO A 243 3.09 -3.64 -23.47
N ALA A 244 2.69 -2.58 -24.16
CA ALA A 244 3.54 -1.42 -24.45
C ALA A 244 3.53 -0.38 -23.31
N THR A 245 2.56 -0.45 -22.39
CA THR A 245 2.41 0.47 -21.28
C THR A 245 3.12 -0.07 -20.05
N ILE A 246 3.95 0.74 -19.41
CA ILE A 246 4.63 0.38 -18.17
C ILE A 246 3.69 0.67 -16.99
N PHE A 247 3.48 -0.33 -16.13
CA PHE A 247 2.75 -0.20 -14.88
C PHE A 247 3.70 -0.40 -13.70
N ILE A 248 3.67 0.51 -12.75
CA ILE A 248 4.40 0.45 -11.50
C ILE A 248 3.35 0.21 -10.40
N ALA A 249 3.30 -1.01 -9.88
CA ALA A 249 2.40 -1.33 -8.79
C ALA A 249 3.01 -0.85 -7.46
N CYS A 250 2.32 0.08 -6.80
CA CYS A 250 2.75 0.64 -5.53
C CYS A 250 2.82 -0.43 -4.43
N HIS A 251 3.69 -0.23 -3.44
CA HIS A 251 3.63 -0.94 -2.17
C HIS A 251 3.79 -2.46 -2.30
N TYR A 252 4.72 -2.94 -3.13
CA TYR A 252 4.85 -4.38 -3.46
C TYR A 252 3.55 -4.98 -4.03
N LEU A 253 2.72 -4.21 -4.74
CA LEU A 253 1.37 -4.63 -5.16
C LEU A 253 0.50 -5.07 -3.95
N ASN A 254 0.77 -4.56 -2.75
CA ASN A 254 0.16 -5.01 -1.50
C ASN A 254 0.21 -6.55 -1.30
N MET A 255 1.26 -7.20 -1.82
CA MET A 255 1.45 -8.66 -1.86
C MET A 255 2.68 -9.12 -1.04
N ASN A 256 3.04 -8.40 0.02
CA ASN A 256 4.18 -8.74 0.88
C ASN A 256 4.07 -10.12 1.52
N GLN A 257 2.84 -10.61 1.76
CA GLN A 257 2.57 -11.93 2.33
C GLN A 257 2.86 -13.08 1.35
N ASP A 258 3.00 -12.80 0.04
CA ASP A 258 3.25 -13.82 -0.99
C ASP A 258 4.27 -13.34 -2.04
N LEU A 259 5.51 -13.11 -1.60
CA LEU A 259 6.63 -12.72 -2.47
C LEU A 259 6.89 -13.71 -3.62
N PRO A 260 6.72 -15.05 -3.48
CA PRO A 260 6.81 -15.97 -4.60
C PRO A 260 5.80 -15.67 -5.71
N ARG A 261 4.54 -15.38 -5.38
CA ARG A 261 3.50 -15.00 -6.34
C ARG A 261 3.82 -13.66 -7.01
N LEU A 262 4.22 -12.67 -6.24
CA LEU A 262 4.65 -11.38 -6.76
C LEU A 262 5.81 -11.52 -7.74
N GLY A 263 6.80 -12.35 -7.40
CA GLY A 263 7.92 -12.66 -8.27
C GLY A 263 7.50 -13.36 -9.57
N ALA A 264 6.55 -14.29 -9.51
CA ALA A 264 6.01 -14.94 -10.70
C ALA A 264 5.28 -13.95 -11.63
N MET A 265 4.61 -12.95 -11.08
CA MET A 265 4.00 -11.87 -11.87
C MET A 265 5.06 -11.00 -12.55
N LEU A 266 6.13 -10.63 -11.86
CA LEU A 266 7.25 -9.89 -12.45
C LEU A 266 7.94 -10.71 -13.56
N ASP A 267 8.12 -12.01 -13.38
CA ASP A 267 8.69 -12.91 -14.40
C ASP A 267 7.78 -13.02 -15.64
N LYS A 268 6.45 -12.98 -15.43
CA LYS A 268 5.43 -13.12 -16.50
C LYS A 268 5.20 -11.84 -17.31
N TYR A 269 5.24 -10.68 -16.65
CA TYR A 269 4.86 -9.40 -17.23
C TYR A 269 6.05 -8.45 -17.34
N PRO A 270 6.71 -8.33 -18.50
CA PRO A 270 7.88 -7.46 -18.67
C PRO A 270 7.56 -5.97 -18.50
N ASN A 271 6.32 -5.58 -18.64
CA ASN A 271 5.82 -4.20 -18.46
C ASN A 271 5.37 -3.88 -17.03
N MET A 272 5.56 -4.80 -16.08
CA MET A 272 5.27 -4.58 -14.67
C MET A 272 6.54 -4.21 -13.91
N TYR A 273 6.48 -3.17 -13.11
CA TYR A 273 7.43 -2.80 -12.06
C TYR A 273 6.69 -2.70 -10.74
N ILE A 274 7.42 -2.63 -9.65
CA ILE A 274 6.85 -2.34 -8.32
C ILE A 274 7.67 -1.27 -7.63
N ASP A 275 7.05 -0.55 -6.70
CA ASP A 275 7.79 0.22 -5.70
C ASP A 275 7.62 -0.38 -4.30
N ILE A 276 8.52 0.00 -3.39
CA ILE A 276 8.56 -0.53 -2.02
C ILE A 276 8.00 0.44 -0.99
N SER A 277 7.41 1.53 -1.44
CA SER A 277 6.92 2.61 -0.59
C SER A 277 5.94 2.12 0.48
N ALA A 278 5.95 2.75 1.64
CA ALA A 278 5.08 2.50 2.80
C ALA A 278 5.01 1.03 3.30
N ARG A 279 5.94 0.15 2.94
CA ARG A 279 5.88 -1.29 3.31
C ARG A 279 7.12 -1.80 4.05
N VAL A 280 7.81 -0.89 4.75
CA VAL A 280 8.99 -1.27 5.55
C VAL A 280 8.61 -2.23 6.68
N ALA A 281 7.48 -1.99 7.35
CA ALA A 281 7.02 -2.82 8.46
C ALA A 281 6.68 -4.24 8.00
N GLU A 282 5.95 -4.38 6.89
CA GLU A 282 5.56 -5.66 6.30
C GLU A 282 6.80 -6.41 5.76
N ALA A 283 7.69 -5.72 5.06
CA ALA A 283 8.94 -6.29 4.56
C ALA A 283 9.86 -6.77 5.70
N ALA A 284 9.85 -6.07 6.84
CA ALA A 284 10.63 -6.43 8.01
C ALA A 284 10.11 -7.68 8.75
N GLN A 285 8.90 -8.12 8.50
CA GLN A 285 8.37 -9.38 9.06
C GLN A 285 9.08 -10.61 8.49
N THR A 286 9.52 -10.54 7.23
CA THR A 286 10.20 -11.64 6.54
C THR A 286 11.53 -11.19 5.92
N PRO A 287 12.51 -10.70 6.72
CA PRO A 287 13.67 -9.96 6.20
C PRO A 287 14.58 -10.77 5.28
N ARG A 288 14.67 -12.09 5.47
CA ARG A 288 15.48 -12.97 4.60
C ARG A 288 14.82 -13.14 3.23
N ALA A 289 13.53 -13.49 3.21
CA ALA A 289 12.79 -13.65 1.96
C ALA A 289 12.71 -12.32 1.19
N THR A 290 12.46 -11.22 1.89
CA THR A 290 12.47 -9.87 1.31
C THR A 290 13.83 -9.54 0.69
N ARG A 291 14.95 -9.81 1.39
CA ARG A 291 16.29 -9.59 0.85
C ARG A 291 16.54 -10.40 -0.44
N GLU A 292 16.19 -11.67 -0.44
CA GLU A 292 16.35 -12.55 -1.61
C GLU A 292 15.50 -12.07 -2.78
N PHE A 293 14.27 -11.66 -2.53
CA PHE A 293 13.37 -11.08 -3.51
C PHE A 293 13.95 -9.79 -4.13
N LEU A 294 14.39 -8.84 -3.30
CA LEU A 294 14.96 -7.58 -3.76
C LEU A 294 16.24 -7.79 -4.59
N ILE A 295 17.10 -8.73 -4.22
CA ILE A 295 18.30 -9.08 -5.01
C ILE A 295 17.90 -9.66 -6.37
N LYS A 296 16.92 -10.57 -6.41
CA LYS A 296 16.48 -11.21 -7.67
C LYS A 296 15.85 -10.21 -8.62
N TYR A 297 15.04 -9.29 -8.10
CA TYR A 297 14.23 -8.37 -8.90
C TYR A 297 14.72 -6.92 -8.87
N GLN A 298 15.98 -6.67 -8.52
CA GLN A 298 16.56 -5.32 -8.34
C GLN A 298 16.34 -4.39 -9.55
N ASP A 299 16.25 -4.93 -10.76
CA ASP A 299 16.03 -4.16 -12.00
C ASP A 299 14.53 -3.86 -12.26
N ARG A 300 13.65 -4.31 -11.38
CA ARG A 300 12.18 -4.19 -11.50
C ARG A 300 11.53 -3.59 -10.25
N VAL A 301 12.33 -3.31 -9.22
CA VAL A 301 11.90 -2.75 -7.93
C VAL A 301 12.43 -1.35 -7.79
N LEU A 302 11.55 -0.41 -7.55
CA LEU A 302 11.85 1.00 -7.37
C LEU A 302 11.81 1.37 -5.88
N PHE A 303 12.71 2.23 -5.45
CA PHE A 303 12.65 2.82 -4.13
C PHE A 303 11.61 3.94 -4.13
N GLY A 304 10.79 4.00 -3.08
CA GLY A 304 9.84 5.04 -2.82
C GLY A 304 9.53 5.13 -1.33
N THR A 305 9.10 6.26 -0.84
CA THR A 305 8.77 6.48 0.57
C THR A 305 7.27 6.50 0.85
N ASP A 306 6.46 6.97 -0.08
CA ASP A 306 5.03 7.29 0.10
C ASP A 306 4.83 8.37 1.17
N ASN A 307 5.82 9.22 1.33
CA ASN A 307 5.74 10.34 2.25
C ASN A 307 5.47 11.65 1.48
N GLY A 308 4.91 12.60 2.19
CA GLY A 308 4.98 13.98 1.84
C GLY A 308 6.05 14.66 2.67
N MET A 309 6.17 15.98 2.56
CA MET A 309 7.09 16.74 3.37
C MET A 309 6.81 16.51 4.86
N SER A 310 7.76 15.91 5.57
CA SER A 310 7.78 15.88 7.03
C SER A 310 9.23 15.89 7.52
N ALA A 311 9.44 16.38 8.74
CA ALA A 311 10.77 16.40 9.36
C ALA A 311 11.39 14.99 9.57
N GLN A 312 10.59 13.94 9.44
CA GLN A 312 10.97 12.53 9.66
C GLN A 312 10.95 11.70 8.38
N MET A 313 10.91 12.35 7.23
CA MET A 313 10.69 11.73 5.93
C MET A 313 11.77 10.71 5.53
N TYR A 314 13.02 10.97 5.87
CA TYR A 314 14.15 10.10 5.52
C TYR A 314 14.94 9.64 6.74
#